data_5443083c69b850e7136482b52d831e89
#
_entry.id   5443083c69b850e7136482b52d831e89
#
_cell.length_a   1.000
_cell.length_b   1.000
_cell.length_c   1.000
_cell.angle_alpha   90.00
_cell.angle_beta   90.00
_cell.angle_gamma   90.00
#
_symmetry.space_group_name_H-M   'P 1'
#
loop_
_entity.id
_entity.type
_entity.pdbx_description
1 polymer ?
#
loop_
_entity_poly.entity_id
_entity_poly.type
_entity_poly.pdbx_seq_one_letter_code
_entity_poly.pdbx_strand_id
1 'polypeptide(L)'
;MTTFGLILMAVFAFVAVLAKPLDPVKRAISEDMRDIKNAQPKKEVEPKTKKSSTLVQHIMVTLLAVAIMGFFALITVMAKPLDPIKRAISDFSFTDVYYEIQGDADTCRFITIVDLTKVTKRGDIAQVLIDIEKANPKVVGLDCVFDNEGEDFEGNDSIIKVAETYKNIVFSEKMLDWANDSVGYTKAIHSFFQEFVDIKEGTSNMPRSLYDSMKRKLPLSEKYNGKRYPSLVAQIANEYTGKDMTRGRTEDININFRRTAFHVLQPEEVKAHPELINGQIVLFGAMYEDSDMHWAPVGKIAGVELLAYSIQTLITQKEIKDVPIVPFCIISLLLIFMVQVMQASYLKRTSNSKNMFVRYVIGSSYVLSILTFLFTSVFLGISFFVFSLFCISFNLAWALSVIAFLGTSRSMYAAIKDYAESMKDKYSVLKKINI
;
A
#
# COMPACT_ATOMS: atom_id res chain seq x y z
N MET A 1 -6.50 -3.23 20.33
CA MET A 1 -6.15 -4.29 19.34
C MET A 1 -7.35 -4.44 18.43
N THR A 2 -7.27 -3.88 17.24
CA THR A 2 -8.36 -3.85 16.27
C THR A 2 -8.63 -5.25 15.71
N THR A 3 -9.88 -5.54 15.36
CA THR A 3 -10.36 -6.75 14.66
C THR A 3 -9.46 -7.15 13.48
N PHE A 4 -8.78 -6.22 12.88
CA PHE A 4 -7.84 -6.40 11.79
C PHE A 4 -6.53 -7.13 12.20
N GLY A 5 -5.97 -6.81 13.36
CA GLY A 5 -4.80 -7.53 13.91
C GLY A 5 -5.12 -9.01 14.18
N LEU A 6 -6.36 -9.29 14.61
CA LEU A 6 -6.84 -10.66 14.80
C LEU A 6 -7.05 -11.39 13.48
N ILE A 7 -7.55 -10.71 12.43
CA ILE A 7 -7.71 -11.27 11.09
C ILE A 7 -6.34 -11.58 10.47
N LEU A 8 -5.37 -10.67 10.59
CA LEU A 8 -4.01 -10.88 10.09
C LEU A 8 -3.33 -12.05 10.82
N MET A 9 -3.46 -12.13 12.15
CA MET A 9 -2.99 -13.27 12.93
C MET A 9 -3.72 -14.57 12.56
N ALA A 10 -5.02 -14.51 12.29
CA ALA A 10 -5.81 -15.67 11.85
C ALA A 10 -5.38 -16.13 10.44
N VAL A 11 -5.12 -15.22 9.51
CA VAL A 11 -4.59 -15.55 8.18
C VAL A 11 -3.19 -16.13 8.28
N PHE A 12 -2.30 -15.57 9.11
CA PHE A 12 -0.97 -16.15 9.34
C PHE A 12 -1.05 -17.50 10.07
N ALA A 13 -1.94 -17.66 11.05
CA ALA A 13 -2.18 -18.93 11.71
C ALA A 13 -2.79 -19.97 10.77
N PHE A 14 -3.72 -19.57 9.88
CA PHE A 14 -4.32 -20.43 8.87
C PHE A 14 -3.31 -20.86 7.81
N VAL A 15 -2.48 -19.94 7.32
CA VAL A 15 -1.36 -20.27 6.41
C VAL A 15 -0.33 -21.16 7.10
N ALA A 16 -0.03 -20.93 8.38
CA ALA A 16 0.85 -21.80 9.16
C ALA A 16 0.24 -23.18 9.44
N VAL A 17 -1.08 -23.27 9.58
CA VAL A 17 -1.81 -24.57 9.74
C VAL A 17 -1.88 -25.32 8.41
N LEU A 18 -2.11 -24.63 7.29
CA LEU A 18 -2.06 -25.24 5.95
C LEU A 18 -0.63 -25.62 5.54
N ALA A 19 0.39 -24.93 6.05
CA ALA A 19 1.79 -25.25 5.86
C ALA A 19 2.29 -26.37 6.82
N LYS A 20 1.45 -26.87 7.74
CA LYS A 20 1.80 -28.06 8.52
C LYS A 20 1.99 -29.23 7.57
N PRO A 21 3.20 -29.79 7.45
CA PRO A 21 3.38 -31.03 6.71
C PRO A 21 2.47 -32.09 7.34
N LEU A 22 1.99 -32.99 6.51
CA LEU A 22 1.22 -34.18 6.91
C LEU A 22 2.10 -35.10 7.78
N ASP A 23 2.46 -34.64 8.98
CA ASP A 23 3.28 -35.40 9.95
C ASP A 23 2.68 -36.74 10.37
N PRO A 24 1.34 -36.94 10.44
CA PRO A 24 0.77 -38.26 10.70
C PRO A 24 1.05 -39.29 9.58
N VAL A 25 0.99 -38.83 8.33
CA VAL A 25 1.24 -39.70 7.16
C VAL A 25 2.74 -40.08 7.07
N LYS A 26 3.63 -39.12 7.39
CA LYS A 26 5.07 -39.42 7.47
C LYS A 26 5.43 -40.36 8.60
N ARG A 27 4.74 -40.32 9.74
CA ARG A 27 4.95 -41.29 10.83
C ARG A 27 4.49 -42.67 10.44
N ALA A 28 3.29 -42.80 9.86
CA ALA A 28 2.78 -44.08 9.39
C ALA A 28 3.69 -44.72 8.33
N ILE A 29 4.17 -43.94 7.35
CA ILE A 29 5.10 -44.43 6.32
C ILE A 29 6.49 -44.75 6.91
N SER A 30 6.96 -44.02 7.94
CA SER A 30 8.25 -44.31 8.58
C SER A 30 8.22 -45.52 9.52
N GLU A 31 7.06 -45.84 10.11
CA GLU A 31 6.85 -47.05 10.92
C GLU A 31 6.79 -48.28 10.02
N ASP A 32 6.03 -48.26 8.93
CA ASP A 32 6.01 -49.33 7.91
C ASP A 32 7.40 -49.56 7.27
N MET A 33 8.17 -48.50 7.03
CA MET A 33 9.54 -48.65 6.49
C MET A 33 10.55 -49.13 7.54
N ARG A 34 10.32 -48.97 8.85
CA ARG A 34 11.15 -49.58 9.90
C ARG A 34 10.96 -51.07 10.00
N ASP A 35 9.74 -51.55 9.87
CA ASP A 35 9.43 -52.97 9.92
C ASP A 35 9.98 -53.73 8.70
N ILE A 36 10.04 -53.09 7.53
CA ILE A 36 10.67 -53.64 6.33
C ILE A 36 12.22 -53.62 6.43
N LYS A 37 12.82 -52.64 7.12
CA LYS A 37 14.28 -52.57 7.31
C LYS A 37 14.82 -53.59 8.34
N ASN A 38 14.02 -54.04 9.26
CA ASN A 38 14.44 -55.03 10.27
C ASN A 38 14.44 -56.46 9.74
N ALA A 39 13.98 -56.70 8.52
CA ALA A 39 13.81 -58.06 7.95
C ALA A 39 14.99 -58.59 7.12
N GLN A 40 16.04 -57.81 6.81
CA GLN A 40 17.24 -58.38 6.14
C GLN A 40 18.53 -57.57 6.35
N PRO A 41 19.69 -58.20 6.68
CA PRO A 41 20.99 -57.56 6.67
C PRO A 41 21.57 -57.59 5.25
N LYS A 42 21.48 -56.48 4.52
CA LYS A 42 22.29 -56.30 3.28
C LYS A 42 23.37 -55.27 3.52
N LYS A 43 24.60 -55.66 3.16
CA LYS A 43 25.78 -54.78 3.11
C LYS A 43 25.47 -53.47 2.41
N GLU A 44 25.68 -52.38 3.14
CA GLU A 44 25.61 -51.01 2.61
C GLU A 44 26.68 -50.80 1.53
N VAL A 45 26.24 -50.76 0.29
CA VAL A 45 26.97 -50.06 -0.77
C VAL A 45 26.56 -48.60 -0.64
N GLU A 46 27.44 -47.76 -0.12
CA GLU A 46 27.25 -46.32 -0.13
C GLU A 46 26.97 -45.82 -1.55
N PRO A 47 25.79 -45.28 -1.84
CA PRO A 47 25.56 -44.63 -3.14
C PRO A 47 26.40 -43.36 -3.15
N LYS A 48 27.38 -43.27 -4.05
CA LYS A 48 28.05 -42.00 -4.42
C LYS A 48 27.02 -41.09 -5.05
N THR A 49 26.18 -40.45 -4.22
CA THR A 49 25.31 -39.39 -4.66
C THR A 49 26.20 -38.18 -5.01
N LYS A 50 26.26 -37.81 -6.30
CA LYS A 50 26.78 -36.51 -6.72
C LYS A 50 26.07 -35.47 -5.88
N LYS A 51 26.78 -34.82 -4.96
CA LYS A 51 26.26 -33.67 -4.20
C LYS A 51 25.86 -32.61 -5.22
N SER A 52 24.56 -32.53 -5.53
CA SER A 52 24.01 -31.33 -6.13
C SER A 52 24.47 -30.17 -5.26
N SER A 53 25.09 -29.14 -5.83
CA SER A 53 25.60 -28.03 -5.03
C SER A 53 24.44 -27.47 -4.20
N THR A 54 24.66 -27.20 -2.93
CA THR A 54 23.66 -26.64 -2.01
C THR A 54 23.00 -25.38 -2.61
N LEU A 55 23.75 -24.63 -3.42
CA LEU A 55 23.27 -23.48 -4.16
C LEU A 55 22.16 -23.81 -5.17
N VAL A 56 22.36 -24.86 -6.00
CA VAL A 56 21.36 -25.29 -6.99
C VAL A 56 20.07 -25.72 -6.28
N GLN A 57 20.18 -26.40 -5.16
CA GLN A 57 19.00 -26.77 -4.36
C GLN A 57 18.24 -25.54 -3.85
N HIS A 58 18.93 -24.52 -3.34
CA HIS A 58 18.30 -23.29 -2.88
C HIS A 58 17.60 -22.52 -4.02
N ILE A 59 18.25 -22.46 -5.19
CA ILE A 59 17.66 -21.84 -6.38
C ILE A 59 16.37 -22.57 -6.79
N MET A 60 16.41 -23.90 -6.89
CA MET A 60 15.25 -24.72 -7.29
C MET A 60 14.09 -24.60 -6.30
N VAL A 61 14.38 -24.60 -4.99
CA VAL A 61 13.37 -24.40 -3.95
C VAL A 61 12.75 -22.98 -4.03
N THR A 62 13.55 -21.95 -4.31
CA THR A 62 13.05 -20.59 -4.51
C THR A 62 12.14 -20.50 -5.74
N LEU A 63 12.59 -21.06 -6.87
CA LEU A 63 11.78 -21.07 -8.10
C LEU A 63 10.45 -21.79 -7.90
N LEU A 64 10.46 -22.91 -7.18
CA LEU A 64 9.25 -23.65 -6.86
C LEU A 64 8.32 -22.85 -5.94
N ALA A 65 8.86 -22.16 -4.92
CA ALA A 65 8.07 -21.32 -4.05
C ALA A 65 7.43 -20.14 -4.81
N VAL A 66 8.18 -19.50 -5.70
CA VAL A 66 7.68 -18.43 -6.59
C VAL A 66 6.61 -18.98 -7.55
N ALA A 67 6.79 -20.17 -8.11
CA ALA A 67 5.81 -20.81 -8.99
C ALA A 67 4.49 -21.14 -8.25
N ILE A 68 4.57 -21.67 -7.02
CA ILE A 68 3.41 -21.93 -6.17
C ILE A 68 2.68 -20.62 -5.87
N MET A 69 3.41 -19.57 -5.48
CA MET A 69 2.84 -18.26 -5.19
C MET A 69 2.19 -17.66 -6.44
N GLY A 70 2.85 -17.74 -7.60
CA GLY A 70 2.32 -17.28 -8.89
C GLY A 70 1.04 -18.01 -9.28
N PHE A 71 0.97 -19.32 -9.03
CA PHE A 71 -0.23 -20.12 -9.27
C PHE A 71 -1.41 -19.67 -8.40
N PHE A 72 -1.19 -19.44 -7.10
CA PHE A 72 -2.24 -18.91 -6.22
C PHE A 72 -2.65 -17.49 -6.61
N ALA A 73 -1.70 -16.63 -6.99
CA ALA A 73 -1.99 -15.29 -7.48
C ALA A 73 -2.86 -15.35 -8.76
N LEU A 74 -2.54 -16.23 -9.70
CA LEU A 74 -3.31 -16.43 -10.92
C LEU A 74 -4.74 -16.89 -10.63
N ILE A 75 -4.92 -17.88 -9.74
CA ILE A 75 -6.25 -18.29 -9.29
C ILE A 75 -7.02 -17.12 -8.69
N THR A 76 -6.37 -16.35 -7.82
CA THR A 76 -7.00 -15.19 -7.18
C THR A 76 -7.44 -14.16 -8.21
N VAL A 77 -6.64 -13.90 -9.27
CA VAL A 77 -7.00 -12.97 -10.34
C VAL A 77 -8.16 -13.48 -11.18
N MET A 78 -8.18 -14.77 -11.51
CA MET A 78 -9.18 -15.35 -12.44
C MET A 78 -10.52 -15.67 -11.77
N ALA A 79 -10.55 -15.92 -10.48
CA ALA A 79 -11.75 -16.35 -9.78
C ALA A 79 -12.57 -15.17 -9.28
N LYS A 80 -13.72 -14.87 -9.93
CA LYS A 80 -14.67 -13.82 -9.49
C LYS A 80 -15.14 -13.97 -8.03
N PRO A 81 -15.39 -15.19 -7.48
CA PRO A 81 -15.76 -15.32 -6.06
C PRO A 81 -14.71 -14.82 -5.07
N LEU A 82 -13.46 -14.62 -5.52
CA LEU A 82 -12.36 -14.10 -4.70
C LEU A 82 -12.21 -12.58 -4.75
N ASP A 83 -13.12 -11.85 -5.40
CA ASP A 83 -13.08 -10.38 -5.47
C ASP A 83 -13.05 -9.70 -4.09
N PRO A 84 -13.76 -10.19 -3.04
CA PRO A 84 -13.61 -9.62 -1.70
C PRO A 84 -12.18 -9.76 -1.14
N ILE A 85 -11.51 -10.88 -1.45
CA ILE A 85 -10.11 -11.11 -1.02
C ILE A 85 -9.16 -10.21 -1.81
N LYS A 86 -9.39 -10.02 -3.12
CA LYS A 86 -8.61 -9.09 -3.95
C LYS A 86 -8.67 -7.67 -3.39
N ARG A 87 -9.88 -7.20 -3.04
CA ARG A 87 -10.07 -5.88 -2.41
C ARG A 87 -9.31 -5.78 -1.11
N ALA A 88 -9.46 -6.76 -0.21
CA ALA A 88 -8.76 -6.76 1.07
C ALA A 88 -7.23 -6.77 0.92
N ILE A 89 -6.69 -7.44 -0.10
CA ILE A 89 -5.24 -7.46 -0.39
C ILE A 89 -4.79 -6.14 -1.01
N SER A 90 -5.57 -5.56 -1.95
CA SER A 90 -5.24 -4.27 -2.57
C SER A 90 -5.34 -3.10 -1.58
N ASP A 91 -6.26 -3.20 -0.62
CA ASP A 91 -6.46 -2.17 0.40
C ASP A 91 -5.38 -2.20 1.51
N PHE A 92 -4.55 -3.25 1.57
CA PHE A 92 -3.49 -3.35 2.57
C PHE A 92 -2.13 -2.89 2.03
N SER A 93 -1.47 -2.02 2.80
CA SER A 93 -0.07 -1.67 2.60
C SER A 93 0.69 -1.74 3.93
N PHE A 94 1.96 -2.17 3.88
CA PHE A 94 2.82 -2.15 5.08
C PHE A 94 3.06 -0.72 5.60
N THR A 95 2.95 0.29 4.77
CA THR A 95 3.01 1.69 5.19
C THR A 95 1.85 2.09 6.11
N ASP A 96 0.68 1.45 5.97
CA ASP A 96 -0.46 1.70 6.85
C ASP A 96 -0.16 1.27 8.29
N VAL A 97 0.55 0.13 8.44
CA VAL A 97 1.02 -0.34 9.76
C VAL A 97 1.99 0.66 10.38
N TYR A 98 2.87 1.27 9.56
CA TYR A 98 3.77 2.32 10.04
C TYR A 98 3.00 3.52 10.59
N TYR A 99 2.00 4.02 9.86
CA TYR A 99 1.18 5.14 10.32
C TYR A 99 0.40 4.83 11.60
N GLU A 100 -0.02 3.58 11.78
CA GLU A 100 -0.72 3.15 13.00
C GLU A 100 0.21 3.07 14.23
N ILE A 101 1.48 2.70 14.02
CA ILE A 101 2.50 2.62 15.07
C ILE A 101 3.07 4.01 15.41
N GLN A 102 3.07 4.94 14.44
CA GLN A 102 3.55 6.29 14.66
C GLN A 102 2.66 6.98 15.69
N GLY A 103 3.26 7.52 16.75
CA GLY A 103 2.55 8.29 17.78
C GLY A 103 1.94 9.59 17.26
N ASP A 104 1.46 10.43 18.17
CA ASP A 104 0.87 11.73 17.83
C ASP A 104 1.83 12.55 16.98
N ALA A 105 1.28 13.13 15.91
CA ALA A 105 2.05 13.90 14.95
C ALA A 105 2.08 15.38 15.33
N ASP A 106 3.06 16.08 14.77
CA ASP A 106 3.11 17.56 14.81
C ASP A 106 1.91 18.16 14.08
N THR A 107 1.45 19.31 14.56
CA THR A 107 0.42 20.11 13.88
C THR A 107 1.00 20.79 12.65
N CYS A 108 0.31 20.72 11.51
CA CYS A 108 0.68 21.46 10.32
C CYS A 108 0.52 22.98 10.56
N ARG A 109 1.59 23.74 10.32
CA ARG A 109 1.63 25.17 10.62
C ARG A 109 1.24 26.07 9.45
N PHE A 110 1.05 25.51 8.26
CA PHE A 110 0.81 26.28 7.05
C PHE A 110 -0.48 25.91 6.31
N ILE A 111 -1.30 25.02 6.88
CA ILE A 111 -2.63 24.67 6.37
C ILE A 111 -3.63 24.77 7.52
N THR A 112 -4.68 25.51 7.30
CA THR A 112 -5.86 25.60 8.19
C THR A 112 -7.09 25.21 7.38
N ILE A 113 -7.97 24.42 7.96
CA ILE A 113 -9.24 24.01 7.37
C ILE A 113 -10.34 24.86 8.03
N VAL A 114 -11.23 25.42 7.21
CA VAL A 114 -12.46 26.07 7.69
C VAL A 114 -13.63 25.19 7.28
N ASP A 115 -14.40 24.71 8.26
CA ASP A 115 -15.46 23.73 8.08
C ASP A 115 -16.70 24.33 7.42
N LEU A 116 -17.03 23.82 6.22
CA LEU A 116 -18.20 24.24 5.43
C LEU A 116 -19.46 23.41 5.73
N THR A 117 -19.40 22.36 6.56
CA THR A 117 -20.48 21.38 6.72
C THR A 117 -21.84 22.01 7.02
N LYS A 118 -21.86 23.11 7.78
CA LYS A 118 -23.09 23.81 8.18
C LYS A 118 -23.42 25.02 7.32
N VAL A 119 -22.58 25.39 6.37
CA VAL A 119 -22.73 26.57 5.53
C VAL A 119 -23.29 26.15 4.17
N THR A 120 -24.59 26.34 3.96
CA THR A 120 -25.27 25.85 2.76
C THR A 120 -25.66 26.97 1.78
N LYS A 121 -25.81 28.20 2.27
CA LYS A 121 -26.18 29.35 1.43
C LYS A 121 -24.93 30.01 0.86
N ARG A 122 -25.00 30.41 -0.40
CA ARG A 122 -23.87 31.07 -1.10
C ARG A 122 -23.52 32.44 -0.49
N GLY A 123 -24.52 33.16 0.01
CA GLY A 123 -24.29 34.41 0.74
C GLY A 123 -23.46 34.22 2.02
N ASP A 124 -23.76 33.15 2.76
CA ASP A 124 -22.99 32.80 3.97
C ASP A 124 -21.56 32.35 3.59
N ILE A 125 -21.38 31.54 2.51
CA ILE A 125 -20.08 31.16 1.95
C ILE A 125 -19.29 32.43 1.59
N ALA A 126 -19.89 33.37 0.88
CA ALA A 126 -19.26 34.67 0.53
C ALA A 126 -18.81 35.44 1.76
N GLN A 127 -19.65 35.49 2.81
CA GLN A 127 -19.31 36.20 4.04
C GLN A 127 -18.12 35.56 4.76
N VAL A 128 -18.09 34.20 4.84
CA VAL A 128 -16.95 33.51 5.45
C VAL A 128 -15.66 33.69 4.62
N LEU A 129 -15.75 33.66 3.29
CA LEU A 129 -14.62 34.00 2.42
C LEU A 129 -14.09 35.40 2.65
N ILE A 130 -14.98 36.41 2.81
CA ILE A 130 -14.59 37.80 3.15
C ILE A 130 -13.86 37.81 4.50
N ASP A 131 -14.32 37.06 5.48
CA ASP A 131 -13.71 37.07 6.81
C ASP A 131 -12.35 36.31 6.80
N ILE A 132 -12.21 35.26 6.01
CA ILE A 132 -10.93 34.61 5.74
C ILE A 132 -9.95 35.56 5.06
N GLU A 133 -10.38 36.28 4.00
CA GLU A 133 -9.52 37.20 3.24
C GLU A 133 -9.08 38.42 4.05
N LYS A 134 -9.91 38.90 4.99
CA LYS A 134 -9.50 39.95 5.93
C LYS A 134 -8.34 39.54 6.83
N ALA A 135 -8.17 38.27 7.09
CA ALA A 135 -7.04 37.71 7.83
C ALA A 135 -5.80 37.50 6.95
N ASN A 136 -5.85 37.85 5.67
CA ASN A 136 -4.73 37.84 4.71
C ASN A 136 -4.10 36.45 4.49
N PRO A 137 -4.87 35.44 4.05
CA PRO A 137 -4.33 34.14 3.66
C PRO A 137 -3.43 34.29 2.42
N LYS A 138 -2.48 33.38 2.24
CA LYS A 138 -1.69 33.38 1.03
C LYS A 138 -2.46 32.78 -0.15
N VAL A 139 -3.28 31.74 0.11
CA VAL A 139 -4.18 31.12 -0.86
C VAL A 139 -5.37 30.51 -0.14
N VAL A 140 -6.54 30.57 -0.76
CA VAL A 140 -7.76 29.89 -0.31
C VAL A 140 -8.13 28.84 -1.35
N GLY A 141 -8.21 27.57 -0.94
CA GLY A 141 -8.75 26.49 -1.76
C GLY A 141 -10.20 26.20 -1.36
N LEU A 142 -11.11 26.34 -2.29
CA LEU A 142 -12.53 26.13 -2.06
C LEU A 142 -12.93 24.75 -2.58
N ASP A 143 -13.11 23.80 -1.66
CA ASP A 143 -13.53 22.42 -1.97
C ASP A 143 -15.05 22.31 -2.05
N CYS A 144 -15.60 23.03 -3.01
CA CYS A 144 -17.02 23.07 -3.30
C CYS A 144 -17.21 23.31 -4.80
N VAL A 145 -17.99 22.46 -5.46
CA VAL A 145 -18.28 22.60 -6.89
C VAL A 145 -19.61 23.33 -7.07
N PHE A 146 -19.57 24.50 -7.69
CA PHE A 146 -20.76 25.29 -8.04
C PHE A 146 -21.15 25.00 -9.49
N ASP A 147 -21.93 23.97 -9.70
CA ASP A 147 -22.28 23.44 -11.03
C ASP A 147 -23.41 24.19 -11.74
N ASN A 148 -24.11 25.08 -11.06
CA ASN A 148 -25.24 25.84 -11.57
C ASN A 148 -25.46 27.14 -10.82
N GLU A 149 -26.44 27.94 -11.25
CA GLU A 149 -26.80 29.22 -10.62
C GLU A 149 -27.32 29.06 -9.18
N GLY A 150 -28.00 27.92 -8.87
CA GLY A 150 -28.66 27.72 -7.58
C GLY A 150 -29.86 28.66 -7.34
N GLU A 151 -30.35 28.72 -6.09
CA GLU A 151 -31.51 29.52 -5.72
C GLU A 151 -31.13 30.80 -4.98
N ASP A 152 -29.88 30.98 -4.57
CA ASP A 152 -29.39 32.14 -3.80
C ASP A 152 -28.71 33.14 -4.75
N PHE A 153 -29.52 33.94 -5.47
CA PHE A 153 -29.03 34.89 -6.46
C PHE A 153 -28.18 36.03 -5.83
N GLU A 154 -28.59 36.56 -4.67
CA GLU A 154 -27.80 37.57 -3.94
C GLU A 154 -26.46 37.01 -3.44
N GLY A 155 -26.48 35.75 -3.06
CA GLY A 155 -25.26 35.02 -2.71
C GLY A 155 -24.33 34.83 -3.90
N ASN A 156 -24.84 34.58 -5.12
CA ASN A 156 -24.05 34.54 -6.34
C ASN A 156 -23.32 35.86 -6.59
N ASP A 157 -24.02 36.98 -6.55
CA ASP A 157 -23.45 38.29 -6.72
C ASP A 157 -22.38 38.56 -5.68
N SER A 158 -22.59 38.07 -4.46
CA SER A 158 -21.63 38.24 -3.36
C SER A 158 -20.36 37.43 -3.63
N ILE A 159 -20.45 36.16 -4.11
CA ILE A 159 -19.29 35.33 -4.46
C ILE A 159 -18.55 35.95 -5.66
N ILE A 160 -19.25 36.44 -6.70
CA ILE A 160 -18.64 37.12 -7.85
C ILE A 160 -17.79 38.30 -7.37
N LYS A 161 -18.34 39.16 -6.50
CA LYS A 161 -17.59 40.32 -5.94
C LYS A 161 -16.35 39.89 -5.15
N VAL A 162 -16.47 38.81 -4.38
CA VAL A 162 -15.33 38.23 -3.65
C VAL A 162 -14.26 37.74 -4.64
N ALA A 163 -14.64 37.02 -5.68
CA ALA A 163 -13.71 36.49 -6.68
C ALA A 163 -13.09 37.58 -7.59
N GLU A 164 -13.81 38.69 -7.81
CA GLU A 164 -13.28 39.89 -8.47
C GLU A 164 -12.21 40.58 -7.61
N THR A 165 -12.44 40.65 -6.30
CA THR A 165 -11.60 41.36 -5.35
C THR A 165 -10.34 40.56 -4.97
N TYR A 166 -10.48 39.25 -4.73
CA TYR A 166 -9.44 38.40 -4.20
C TYR A 166 -9.03 37.34 -5.24
N LYS A 167 -7.80 37.47 -5.77
CA LYS A 167 -7.28 36.63 -6.85
C LYS A 167 -6.48 35.40 -6.36
N ASN A 168 -6.41 35.20 -5.07
CA ASN A 168 -5.77 34.08 -4.39
C ASN A 168 -6.73 32.94 -4.06
N ILE A 169 -7.99 33.00 -4.52
CA ILE A 169 -8.98 31.93 -4.35
C ILE A 169 -8.91 30.96 -5.53
N VAL A 170 -8.83 29.67 -5.22
CA VAL A 170 -8.86 28.56 -6.19
C VAL A 170 -10.15 27.79 -6.01
N PHE A 171 -10.97 27.73 -7.05
CA PHE A 171 -12.25 27.03 -7.07
C PHE A 171 -12.09 25.57 -7.52
N SER A 172 -12.97 24.70 -7.06
CA SER A 172 -13.05 23.33 -7.53
C SER A 172 -13.81 23.25 -8.84
N GLU A 173 -13.27 22.48 -9.78
CA GLU A 173 -13.97 21.97 -10.96
C GLU A 173 -14.01 20.43 -10.94
N LYS A 174 -14.93 19.84 -11.70
CA LYS A 174 -15.05 18.37 -11.76
C LYS A 174 -15.09 17.89 -13.20
N MET A 175 -14.32 16.86 -13.52
CA MET A 175 -14.29 16.25 -14.84
C MET A 175 -15.13 14.98 -14.86
N LEU A 176 -15.89 14.79 -15.93
CA LEU A 176 -16.84 13.70 -16.13
C LEU A 176 -16.60 12.97 -17.45
N ASP A 177 -17.20 11.80 -17.61
CA ASP A 177 -17.24 11.01 -18.82
C ASP A 177 -15.84 10.68 -19.34
N TRP A 178 -15.15 9.79 -18.65
CA TRP A 178 -13.85 9.29 -19.09
C TRP A 178 -13.97 8.46 -20.36
N ALA A 179 -13.21 8.82 -21.39
CA ALA A 179 -13.15 8.10 -22.64
C ALA A 179 -12.00 7.05 -22.67
N ASN A 180 -10.75 7.50 -22.61
CA ASN A 180 -9.55 6.64 -22.65
C ASN A 180 -8.31 7.44 -22.22
N ASP A 181 -7.16 6.76 -22.11
CA ASP A 181 -5.91 7.39 -21.63
C ASP A 181 -5.34 8.48 -22.56
N SER A 182 -5.70 8.47 -23.85
CA SER A 182 -5.26 9.50 -24.78
C SER A 182 -6.06 10.79 -24.65
N VAL A 183 -7.38 10.68 -24.54
CA VAL A 183 -8.32 11.81 -24.48
C VAL A 183 -8.53 12.30 -23.07
N GLY A 184 -8.64 11.38 -22.09
CA GLY A 184 -9.03 11.65 -20.73
C GLY A 184 -10.55 11.77 -20.59
N TYR A 185 -10.98 12.75 -19.82
CA TYR A 185 -12.37 13.13 -19.67
C TYR A 185 -12.87 13.92 -20.90
N THR A 186 -14.18 13.86 -21.16
CA THR A 186 -14.81 14.54 -22.31
C THR A 186 -15.77 15.64 -21.90
N LYS A 187 -16.13 15.69 -20.60
CA LYS A 187 -16.93 16.76 -20.03
C LYS A 187 -16.23 17.34 -18.80
N ALA A 188 -16.42 18.62 -18.56
CA ALA A 188 -16.03 19.32 -17.34
C ALA A 188 -17.23 20.07 -16.78
N ILE A 189 -17.33 20.09 -15.45
CA ILE A 189 -18.21 20.98 -14.70
C ILE A 189 -17.30 22.06 -14.13
N HIS A 190 -17.28 23.21 -14.77
CA HIS A 190 -16.64 24.40 -14.28
C HIS A 190 -17.51 25.07 -13.23
N SER A 191 -16.93 25.90 -12.40
CA SER A 191 -17.69 26.74 -11.50
C SER A 191 -18.58 27.71 -12.29
N PHE A 192 -19.85 27.79 -11.92
CA PHE A 192 -20.83 28.77 -12.48
C PHE A 192 -20.26 30.19 -12.54
N PHE A 193 -19.42 30.56 -11.60
CA PHE A 193 -18.85 31.92 -11.50
C PHE A 193 -17.80 32.21 -12.60
N GLN A 194 -17.25 31.20 -13.28
CA GLN A 194 -16.33 31.39 -14.40
C GLN A 194 -16.95 32.15 -15.59
N GLU A 195 -18.29 32.14 -15.71
CA GLU A 195 -18.99 32.89 -16.76
C GLU A 195 -18.97 34.40 -16.51
N PHE A 196 -18.74 34.83 -15.26
CA PHE A 196 -18.87 36.23 -14.86
C PHE A 196 -17.52 36.87 -14.48
N VAL A 197 -16.59 36.09 -13.99
CA VAL A 197 -15.29 36.57 -13.48
C VAL A 197 -14.19 35.58 -13.79
N ASP A 198 -13.00 36.06 -14.12
CA ASP A 198 -11.81 35.25 -14.31
C ASP A 198 -11.36 34.67 -12.95
N ILE A 199 -11.62 33.38 -12.76
CA ILE A 199 -11.28 32.63 -11.56
C ILE A 199 -10.24 31.54 -11.89
N LYS A 200 -9.48 31.15 -10.86
CA LYS A 200 -8.59 29.99 -10.93
C LYS A 200 -9.35 28.74 -10.54
N GLU A 201 -9.25 27.71 -11.33
CA GLU A 201 -9.87 26.42 -11.06
C GLU A 201 -8.84 25.31 -10.99
N GLY A 202 -9.19 24.26 -10.23
CA GLY A 202 -8.45 23.02 -10.18
C GLY A 202 -9.38 21.82 -10.03
N THR A 203 -9.01 20.68 -10.63
CA THR A 203 -9.85 19.50 -10.63
C THR A 203 -9.85 18.81 -9.28
N SER A 204 -11.04 18.53 -8.73
CA SER A 204 -11.22 17.80 -7.46
C SER A 204 -11.56 16.32 -7.66
N ASN A 205 -11.19 15.74 -8.81
CA ASN A 205 -11.46 14.35 -9.10
C ASN A 205 -10.64 13.42 -8.22
N MET A 206 -11.30 12.37 -7.71
CA MET A 206 -10.64 11.27 -7.01
C MET A 206 -10.05 10.25 -8.01
N PRO A 207 -8.96 9.54 -7.65
CA PRO A 207 -8.37 8.54 -8.52
C PRO A 207 -9.41 7.47 -8.89
N ARG A 208 -9.37 7.06 -10.16
CA ARG A 208 -10.23 5.99 -10.70
C ARG A 208 -9.58 4.65 -10.40
N SER A 209 -9.97 4.02 -9.31
CA SER A 209 -9.59 2.65 -9.01
C SER A 209 -10.84 1.79 -8.85
N LEU A 210 -10.88 0.66 -9.53
CA LEU A 210 -11.98 -0.30 -9.44
C LEU A 210 -11.92 -1.15 -8.14
N TYR A 211 -10.74 -1.27 -7.54
CA TYR A 211 -10.49 -2.21 -6.45
C TYR A 211 -9.91 -1.56 -5.18
N ASP A 212 -9.45 -0.31 -5.27
CA ASP A 212 -8.81 0.40 -4.16
C ASP A 212 -9.85 1.31 -3.48
N SER A 213 -10.36 0.88 -2.34
CA SER A 213 -11.23 1.70 -1.51
C SER A 213 -10.42 2.67 -0.63
N MET A 214 -9.15 2.34 -0.38
CA MET A 214 -8.23 3.12 0.44
C MET A 214 -7.54 4.21 -0.40
N LYS A 215 -7.79 5.47 -0.08
CA LYS A 215 -7.20 6.61 -0.81
C LYS A 215 -5.76 6.86 -0.37
N ARG A 216 -4.80 6.47 -1.21
CA ARG A 216 -3.35 6.70 -1.00
C ARG A 216 -2.75 7.65 -2.00
N LYS A 217 -3.49 7.97 -3.05
CA LYS A 217 -3.02 8.80 -4.16
C LYS A 217 -4.07 9.83 -4.51
N LEU A 218 -3.63 10.99 -5.02
CA LEU A 218 -4.48 11.94 -5.70
C LEU A 218 -3.86 12.35 -7.04
N PRO A 219 -4.69 12.65 -8.07
CA PRO A 219 -4.19 13.15 -9.33
C PRO A 219 -3.45 14.49 -9.14
N LEU A 220 -2.26 14.61 -9.73
CA LEU A 220 -1.55 15.89 -9.82
C LEU A 220 -2.15 16.76 -10.93
N SER A 221 -2.60 16.10 -11.99
CA SER A 221 -3.29 16.74 -13.11
C SER A 221 -4.20 15.73 -13.80
N GLU A 222 -5.31 16.20 -14.34
CA GLU A 222 -6.23 15.39 -15.11
C GLU A 222 -6.20 15.75 -16.60
N LYS A 223 -6.52 14.78 -17.44
CA LYS A 223 -6.60 14.99 -18.86
C LYS A 223 -8.06 15.26 -19.28
N TYR A 224 -8.27 16.36 -19.97
CA TYR A 224 -9.57 16.76 -20.53
C TYR A 224 -9.39 17.10 -22.02
N ASN A 225 -10.10 16.39 -22.88
CA ASN A 225 -9.98 16.52 -24.34
C ASN A 225 -8.52 16.53 -24.85
N GLY A 226 -7.69 15.65 -24.28
CA GLY A 226 -6.28 15.50 -24.66
C GLY A 226 -5.31 16.51 -24.02
N LYS A 227 -5.79 17.56 -23.35
CA LYS A 227 -4.97 18.54 -22.64
C LYS A 227 -4.96 18.24 -21.15
N ARG A 228 -3.86 18.61 -20.45
CA ARG A 228 -3.76 18.43 -19.00
C ARG A 228 -4.13 19.70 -18.27
N TYR A 229 -4.87 19.51 -17.19
CA TYR A 229 -5.33 20.56 -16.27
C TYR A 229 -4.86 20.19 -14.86
N PRO A 230 -4.36 21.14 -14.08
CA PRO A 230 -3.89 20.89 -12.73
C PRO A 230 -5.05 20.48 -11.82
N SER A 231 -4.76 19.59 -10.85
CA SER A 231 -5.71 19.33 -9.77
C SER A 231 -5.81 20.51 -8.82
N LEU A 232 -6.87 20.55 -8.01
CA LEU A 232 -7.06 21.55 -6.95
C LEU A 232 -5.84 21.59 -6.02
N VAL A 233 -5.33 20.42 -5.64
CA VAL A 233 -4.10 20.28 -4.83
C VAL A 233 -2.90 20.95 -5.49
N ALA A 234 -2.69 20.68 -6.78
CA ALA A 234 -1.57 21.24 -7.53
C ALA A 234 -1.70 22.75 -7.69
N GLN A 235 -2.90 23.24 -8.02
CA GLN A 235 -3.17 24.67 -8.21
C GLN A 235 -2.95 25.45 -6.92
N ILE A 236 -3.45 24.95 -5.77
CA ILE A 236 -3.23 25.57 -4.46
C ILE A 236 -1.72 25.58 -4.11
N ALA A 237 -1.02 24.45 -4.34
CA ALA A 237 0.41 24.37 -4.07
C ALA A 237 1.23 25.31 -4.96
N ASN A 238 0.84 25.48 -6.23
CA ASN A 238 1.46 26.42 -7.18
C ASN A 238 1.30 27.87 -6.70
N GLU A 239 0.09 28.26 -6.32
CA GLU A 239 -0.20 29.60 -5.78
C GLU A 239 0.57 29.87 -4.48
N TYR A 240 0.59 28.89 -3.57
CA TYR A 240 1.29 29.03 -2.31
C TYR A 240 2.80 29.14 -2.48
N THR A 241 3.40 28.32 -3.35
CA THR A 241 4.86 28.26 -3.51
C THR A 241 5.40 29.25 -4.54
N GLY A 242 4.56 29.75 -5.44
CA GLY A 242 4.95 30.51 -6.62
C GLY A 242 5.73 29.68 -7.66
N LYS A 243 5.62 28.35 -7.59
CA LYS A 243 6.32 27.41 -8.48
C LYS A 243 5.32 26.47 -9.12
N ASP A 244 5.54 26.11 -10.38
CA ASP A 244 4.75 25.07 -11.05
C ASP A 244 5.17 23.69 -10.55
N MET A 245 4.39 23.15 -9.61
CA MET A 245 4.62 21.82 -9.01
C MET A 245 4.22 20.67 -9.96
N THR A 246 3.54 20.98 -11.07
CA THR A 246 3.13 19.98 -12.09
C THR A 246 4.18 19.81 -13.19
N ARG A 247 5.15 20.71 -13.27
CA ARG A 247 6.11 20.78 -14.37
C ARG A 247 6.88 19.47 -14.55
N GLY A 248 6.69 18.83 -15.70
CA GLY A 248 7.36 17.57 -16.05
C GLY A 248 6.82 16.34 -15.33
N ARG A 249 5.69 16.48 -14.60
CA ARG A 249 5.05 15.40 -13.85
C ARG A 249 3.66 15.11 -14.44
N THR A 250 3.35 13.83 -14.56
CA THR A 250 2.05 13.34 -15.05
C THR A 250 1.45 12.27 -14.14
N GLU A 251 2.18 11.86 -13.12
CA GLU A 251 1.82 10.80 -12.18
C GLU A 251 1.00 11.37 -11.02
N ASP A 252 0.19 10.51 -10.41
CA ASP A 252 -0.53 10.82 -9.20
C ASP A 252 0.43 11.10 -8.04
N ILE A 253 0.01 11.93 -7.09
CA ILE A 253 0.74 12.16 -5.84
C ILE A 253 0.55 10.95 -4.93
N ASN A 254 1.62 10.30 -4.50
CA ASN A 254 1.59 9.32 -3.42
C ASN A 254 1.59 10.04 -2.07
N ILE A 255 0.44 10.09 -1.42
CA ILE A 255 0.21 10.90 -0.22
C ILE A 255 0.99 10.32 0.96
N ASN A 256 1.69 11.18 1.69
CA ASN A 256 2.35 10.83 2.94
C ASN A 256 1.44 11.21 4.12
N PHE A 257 0.75 10.23 4.66
CA PHE A 257 -0.17 10.40 5.79
C PHE A 257 0.58 10.40 7.14
N ARG A 258 1.70 11.12 7.24
CA ARG A 258 2.25 11.35 8.58
C ARG A 258 1.09 11.84 9.44
N ARG A 259 0.88 11.26 10.62
CA ARG A 259 -0.20 11.67 11.53
C ARG A 259 -0.03 13.16 11.86
N THR A 260 -0.41 14.02 10.92
CA THR A 260 -0.37 15.47 11.05
C THR A 260 -1.76 15.91 11.47
N ALA A 261 -1.87 16.65 12.55
CA ALA A 261 -3.09 17.36 12.87
C ALA A 261 -3.16 18.66 12.05
N PHE A 262 -4.34 18.99 11.56
CA PHE A 262 -4.61 20.27 10.94
C PHE A 262 -5.46 21.12 11.89
N HIS A 263 -5.25 22.44 11.88
CA HIS A 263 -6.18 23.34 12.54
C HIS A 263 -7.50 23.34 11.79
N VAL A 264 -8.59 23.08 12.50
CA VAL A 264 -9.95 23.14 11.96
C VAL A 264 -10.69 24.26 12.69
N LEU A 265 -11.16 25.25 11.96
CA LEU A 265 -11.94 26.35 12.48
C LEU A 265 -13.39 26.23 12.01
N GLN A 266 -14.32 26.53 12.89
CA GLN A 266 -15.69 26.80 12.48
C GLN A 266 -15.77 28.20 11.84
N PRO A 267 -16.74 28.49 10.96
CA PRO A 267 -16.88 29.82 10.31
C PRO A 267 -16.87 30.98 11.29
N GLU A 268 -17.48 30.81 12.47
CA GLU A 268 -17.56 31.81 13.51
C GLU A 268 -16.22 32.11 14.20
N GLU A 269 -15.31 31.15 14.16
CA GLU A 269 -13.98 31.22 14.80
C GLU A 269 -12.94 31.96 13.94
N VAL A 270 -13.21 32.07 12.62
CA VAL A 270 -12.29 32.71 11.65
C VAL A 270 -11.80 34.09 12.11
N LYS A 271 -12.72 34.94 12.63
CA LYS A 271 -12.39 36.28 13.11
C LYS A 271 -11.58 36.31 14.41
N ALA A 272 -11.72 35.26 15.21
CA ALA A 272 -11.04 35.16 16.51
C ALA A 272 -9.60 34.66 16.38
N HIS A 273 -9.28 33.91 15.28
CA HIS A 273 -8.00 33.26 15.06
C HIS A 273 -7.30 33.67 13.75
N PRO A 274 -7.08 34.98 13.49
CA PRO A 274 -6.41 35.44 12.27
C PRO A 274 -4.96 34.91 12.16
N GLU A 275 -4.32 34.60 13.28
CA GLU A 275 -2.95 34.02 13.32
C GLU A 275 -2.85 32.67 12.67
N LEU A 276 -3.93 31.87 12.62
CA LEU A 276 -3.99 30.59 11.95
C LEU A 276 -4.25 30.69 10.44
N ILE A 277 -4.52 31.91 9.96
CA ILE A 277 -4.89 32.19 8.56
C ILE A 277 -3.82 33.05 7.87
N ASN A 278 -3.24 34.00 8.57
CA ASN A 278 -2.33 34.98 7.98
C ASN A 278 -1.12 34.31 7.30
N GLY A 279 -1.00 34.51 5.99
CA GLY A 279 0.07 33.94 5.17
C GLY A 279 -0.02 32.42 4.96
N GLN A 280 -1.09 31.77 5.42
CA GLN A 280 -1.28 30.33 5.35
C GLN A 280 -2.11 29.92 4.11
N ILE A 281 -2.19 28.61 3.89
CA ILE A 281 -3.18 27.99 3.03
C ILE A 281 -4.44 27.80 3.86
N VAL A 282 -5.57 28.27 3.35
CA VAL A 282 -6.88 27.99 3.94
C VAL A 282 -7.64 27.06 3.01
N LEU A 283 -8.05 25.89 3.51
CA LEU A 283 -8.96 25.00 2.81
C LEU A 283 -10.35 25.18 3.37
N PHE A 284 -11.28 25.57 2.53
CA PHE A 284 -12.66 25.78 2.90
C PHE A 284 -13.51 24.67 2.29
N GLY A 285 -13.91 23.69 3.10
CA GLY A 285 -14.61 22.48 2.68
C GLY A 285 -15.30 21.77 3.84
N ALA A 286 -16.16 20.79 3.53
CA ALA A 286 -16.94 20.05 4.50
C ALA A 286 -16.10 19.01 5.25
N MET A 287 -16.13 19.04 6.60
CA MET A 287 -15.42 18.08 7.46
C MET A 287 -16.27 16.89 7.90
N TYR A 288 -17.58 17.04 7.94
CA TYR A 288 -18.48 16.06 8.56
C TYR A 288 -19.63 15.64 7.63
N GLU A 289 -19.45 15.72 6.34
CA GLU A 289 -20.43 15.25 5.36
C GLU A 289 -20.18 13.78 5.03
N ASP A 290 -21.16 12.91 5.33
CA ASP A 290 -21.01 11.46 5.15
C ASP A 290 -20.71 11.04 3.71
N SER A 291 -21.22 11.78 2.72
CA SER A 291 -21.01 11.55 1.29
C SER A 291 -19.58 11.83 0.83
N ASP A 292 -18.85 12.67 1.56
CA ASP A 292 -17.47 13.08 1.24
C ASP A 292 -16.43 12.46 2.18
N MET A 293 -16.77 11.40 2.89
CA MET A 293 -15.84 10.70 3.75
C MET A 293 -15.12 9.56 3.02
N HIS A 294 -13.80 9.56 3.09
CA HIS A 294 -12.93 8.60 2.42
C HIS A 294 -12.11 7.75 3.39
N TRP A 295 -11.89 6.48 3.04
CA TRP A 295 -10.93 5.65 3.75
C TRP A 295 -9.51 6.01 3.34
N ALA A 296 -8.66 6.32 4.31
CA ALA A 296 -7.24 6.60 4.16
C ALA A 296 -6.42 5.75 5.15
N PRO A 297 -5.10 5.63 4.99
CA PRO A 297 -4.24 4.88 5.92
C PRO A 297 -4.33 5.30 7.39
N VAL A 298 -4.78 6.52 7.66
CA VAL A 298 -4.98 7.08 9.03
C VAL A 298 -6.42 6.94 9.53
N GLY A 299 -7.30 6.29 8.77
CA GLY A 299 -8.71 6.10 9.12
C GLY A 299 -9.67 6.70 8.12
N LYS A 300 -10.93 6.90 8.53
CA LYS A 300 -11.95 7.57 7.71
C LYS A 300 -11.82 9.08 7.91
N ILE A 301 -11.51 9.80 6.85
CA ILE A 301 -11.25 11.25 6.84
C ILE A 301 -12.11 11.97 5.80
N ALA A 302 -12.31 13.26 5.97
CA ALA A 302 -13.04 14.11 5.02
C ALA A 302 -12.24 14.34 3.72
N GLY A 303 -12.94 14.65 2.61
CA GLY A 303 -12.30 14.99 1.33
C GLY A 303 -11.35 16.17 1.48
N VAL A 304 -11.77 17.23 2.15
CA VAL A 304 -10.92 18.42 2.42
C VAL A 304 -9.66 18.08 3.24
N GLU A 305 -9.76 17.15 4.17
CA GLU A 305 -8.60 16.67 4.94
C GLU A 305 -7.64 15.85 4.07
N LEU A 306 -8.18 15.05 3.14
CA LEU A 306 -7.39 14.33 2.14
C LEU A 306 -6.63 15.30 1.22
N LEU A 307 -7.26 16.42 0.81
CA LEU A 307 -6.61 17.50 0.09
C LEU A 307 -5.48 18.13 0.92
N ALA A 308 -5.70 18.37 2.22
CA ALA A 308 -4.71 18.92 3.12
C ALA A 308 -3.45 18.05 3.22
N TYR A 309 -3.60 16.72 3.40
CA TYR A 309 -2.48 15.78 3.38
C TYR A 309 -1.73 15.78 2.04
N SER A 310 -2.45 15.90 0.94
CA SER A 310 -1.88 15.91 -0.41
C SER A 310 -1.07 17.19 -0.67
N ILE A 311 -1.61 18.34 -0.32
CA ILE A 311 -0.93 19.65 -0.42
C ILE A 311 0.31 19.65 0.48
N GLN A 312 0.21 19.18 1.72
CA GLN A 312 1.34 19.06 2.63
C GLN A 312 2.44 18.18 2.05
N THR A 313 2.05 17.02 1.49
CA THR A 313 2.99 16.10 0.84
C THR A 313 3.74 16.76 -0.29
N LEU A 314 3.02 17.48 -1.16
CA LEU A 314 3.55 18.14 -2.33
C LEU A 314 4.51 19.29 -1.95
N ILE A 315 4.10 20.18 -1.04
CA ILE A 315 4.89 21.33 -0.62
C ILE A 315 6.15 20.89 0.14
N THR A 316 6.03 19.91 1.02
CA THR A 316 7.19 19.42 1.80
C THR A 316 8.10 18.50 0.99
N GLN A 317 7.71 18.11 -0.23
CA GLN A 317 8.43 17.16 -1.11
C GLN A 317 8.71 15.81 -0.42
N LYS A 318 7.83 15.40 0.49
CA LYS A 318 7.93 14.14 1.23
C LYS A 318 6.99 13.07 0.67
N GLU A 319 6.80 13.08 -0.63
CA GLU A 319 6.02 12.09 -1.33
C GLU A 319 6.59 10.68 -1.14
N ILE A 320 5.71 9.69 -1.00
CA ILE A 320 6.13 8.29 -0.90
C ILE A 320 6.63 7.83 -2.26
N LYS A 321 7.83 7.25 -2.27
CA LYS A 321 8.47 6.68 -3.45
C LYS A 321 8.43 5.18 -3.37
N ASP A 322 7.79 4.54 -4.34
CA ASP A 322 7.85 3.10 -4.48
C ASP A 322 9.20 2.68 -5.05
N VAL A 323 9.76 1.58 -4.53
CA VAL A 323 10.99 1.02 -5.10
C VAL A 323 10.69 0.49 -6.50
N PRO A 324 11.50 0.84 -7.52
CA PRO A 324 11.34 0.30 -8.85
C PRO A 324 11.35 -1.24 -8.87
N ILE A 325 10.60 -1.86 -9.79
CA ILE A 325 10.37 -3.31 -9.80
C ILE A 325 11.66 -4.14 -9.82
N VAL A 326 12.69 -3.70 -10.55
CA VAL A 326 13.94 -4.46 -10.68
C VAL A 326 14.72 -4.52 -9.37
N PRO A 327 15.11 -3.38 -8.72
CA PRO A 327 15.77 -3.44 -7.42
C PRO A 327 14.88 -4.09 -6.35
N PHE A 328 13.54 -3.92 -6.40
CA PHE A 328 12.63 -4.61 -5.51
C PHE A 328 12.72 -6.14 -5.65
N CYS A 329 12.71 -6.68 -6.87
CA CYS A 329 12.87 -8.12 -7.10
C CYS A 329 14.22 -8.64 -6.61
N ILE A 330 15.31 -7.90 -6.85
CA ILE A 330 16.65 -8.27 -6.38
C ILE A 330 16.68 -8.33 -4.85
N ILE A 331 16.21 -7.30 -4.16
CA ILE A 331 16.15 -7.25 -2.68
C ILE A 331 15.31 -8.40 -2.14
N SER A 332 14.14 -8.64 -2.72
CA SER A 332 13.23 -9.73 -2.32
C SER A 332 13.88 -11.11 -2.49
N LEU A 333 14.54 -11.37 -3.62
CA LEU A 333 15.24 -12.63 -3.87
C LEU A 333 16.42 -12.83 -2.92
N LEU A 334 17.19 -11.77 -2.64
CA LEU A 334 18.28 -11.81 -1.66
C LEU A 334 17.74 -12.13 -0.26
N LEU A 335 16.65 -11.51 0.16
CA LEU A 335 15.99 -11.79 1.45
C LEU A 335 15.56 -13.27 1.53
N ILE A 336 14.86 -13.77 0.51
CA ILE A 336 14.43 -15.17 0.45
C ILE A 336 15.63 -16.12 0.52
N PHE A 337 16.71 -15.82 -0.21
CA PHE A 337 17.93 -16.60 -0.19
C PHE A 337 18.62 -16.58 1.19
N MET A 338 18.71 -15.41 1.83
CA MET A 338 19.26 -15.29 3.19
C MET A 338 18.47 -16.12 4.20
N VAL A 339 17.13 -16.10 4.13
CA VAL A 339 16.27 -16.95 4.98
C VAL A 339 16.56 -18.44 4.74
N GLN A 340 16.72 -18.88 3.49
CA GLN A 340 17.04 -20.27 3.19
C GLN A 340 18.39 -20.69 3.75
N VAL A 341 19.43 -19.88 3.57
CA VAL A 341 20.77 -20.13 4.10
C VAL A 341 20.75 -20.19 5.63
N MET A 342 20.04 -19.24 6.28
CA MET A 342 19.86 -19.27 7.73
C MET A 342 19.20 -20.57 8.19
N GLN A 343 18.07 -20.96 7.58
CA GLN A 343 17.35 -22.17 7.91
C GLN A 343 18.21 -23.43 7.70
N ALA A 344 18.93 -23.52 6.57
CA ALA A 344 19.79 -24.66 6.27
C ALA A 344 20.96 -24.76 7.27
N SER A 345 21.58 -23.64 7.61
CA SER A 345 22.67 -23.57 8.59
C SER A 345 22.21 -23.96 10.00
N TYR A 346 21.01 -23.48 10.38
CA TYR A 346 20.40 -23.82 11.66
C TYR A 346 20.11 -25.32 11.78
N LEU A 347 19.43 -25.90 10.79
CA LEU A 347 19.12 -27.33 10.76
C LEU A 347 20.37 -28.19 10.80
N LYS A 348 21.44 -27.82 10.06
CA LYS A 348 22.72 -28.53 10.07
C LYS A 348 23.38 -28.49 11.45
N ARG A 349 23.36 -27.34 12.13
CA ARG A 349 23.97 -27.20 13.46
C ARG A 349 23.21 -28.00 14.53
N THR A 350 21.87 -27.93 14.50
CA THR A 350 21.03 -28.62 15.49
C THR A 350 21.04 -30.13 15.30
N SER A 351 20.97 -30.62 14.05
CA SER A 351 21.01 -32.07 13.75
C SER A 351 22.33 -32.72 14.12
N ASN A 352 23.45 -32.02 14.05
CA ASN A 352 24.79 -32.51 14.40
C ASN A 352 25.12 -32.37 15.89
N SER A 353 24.20 -31.81 16.70
CA SER A 353 24.44 -31.65 18.15
C SER A 353 24.42 -32.97 18.88
N LYS A 354 25.40 -33.17 19.79
CA LYS A 354 25.44 -34.31 20.73
C LYS A 354 24.38 -34.23 21.80
N ASN A 355 23.88 -33.02 22.11
CA ASN A 355 22.84 -32.81 23.10
C ASN A 355 21.46 -33.16 22.49
N MET A 356 20.76 -34.13 23.09
CA MET A 356 19.45 -34.60 22.65
C MET A 356 18.40 -33.47 22.70
N PHE A 357 18.43 -32.60 23.73
CA PHE A 357 17.49 -31.47 23.83
C PHE A 357 17.68 -30.50 22.66
N VAL A 358 18.92 -30.15 22.33
CA VAL A 358 19.22 -29.31 21.16
C VAL A 358 18.77 -29.96 19.87
N ARG A 359 18.99 -31.26 19.72
CA ARG A 359 18.67 -32.01 18.50
C ARG A 359 17.17 -32.15 18.26
N TYR A 360 16.38 -32.45 19.30
CA TYR A 360 14.95 -32.77 19.15
C TYR A 360 14.02 -31.58 19.46
N VAL A 361 14.36 -30.75 20.44
CA VAL A 361 13.51 -29.62 20.84
C VAL A 361 13.90 -28.36 20.07
N ILE A 362 15.18 -27.95 20.19
CA ILE A 362 15.63 -26.71 19.51
C ILE A 362 15.65 -26.92 18.00
N GLY A 363 16.12 -28.08 17.50
CA GLY A 363 16.12 -28.43 16.06
C GLY A 363 14.75 -28.72 15.46
N SER A 364 13.66 -28.52 16.22
CA SER A 364 12.31 -28.77 15.72
C SER A 364 11.89 -27.72 14.67
N SER A 365 10.96 -28.11 13.79
CA SER A 365 10.37 -27.20 12.79
C SER A 365 9.64 -26.01 13.41
N TYR A 366 9.13 -26.16 14.63
CA TYR A 366 8.45 -25.08 15.35
C TYR A 366 9.42 -23.96 15.74
N VAL A 367 10.57 -24.31 16.35
CA VAL A 367 11.59 -23.34 16.71
C VAL A 367 12.18 -22.67 15.46
N LEU A 368 12.37 -23.44 14.39
CA LEU A 368 12.80 -22.89 13.10
C LEU A 368 11.80 -21.87 12.54
N SER A 369 10.50 -22.14 12.67
CA SER A 369 9.45 -21.20 12.24
C SER A 369 9.46 -19.91 13.06
N ILE A 370 9.62 -20.02 14.39
CA ILE A 370 9.76 -18.86 15.27
C ILE A 370 11.00 -18.03 14.90
N LEU A 371 12.14 -18.69 14.68
CA LEU A 371 13.36 -17.99 14.26
C LEU A 371 13.21 -17.32 12.89
N THR A 372 12.51 -17.97 11.95
CA THR A 372 12.22 -17.37 10.65
C THR A 372 11.32 -16.13 10.80
N PHE A 373 10.31 -16.21 11.65
CA PHE A 373 9.45 -15.08 11.96
C PHE A 373 10.23 -13.92 12.59
N LEU A 374 11.05 -14.19 13.59
CA LEU A 374 11.89 -13.15 14.22
C LEU A 374 12.86 -12.51 13.22
N PHE A 375 13.50 -13.33 12.38
CA PHE A 375 14.41 -12.84 11.35
C PHE A 375 13.70 -11.95 10.33
N THR A 376 12.52 -12.37 9.84
CA THR A 376 11.74 -11.56 8.88
C THR A 376 11.19 -10.29 9.53
N SER A 377 10.87 -10.31 10.83
CA SER A 377 10.44 -9.12 11.59
C SER A 377 11.53 -8.06 11.68
N VAL A 378 12.80 -8.45 11.74
CA VAL A 378 13.93 -7.51 11.69
C VAL A 378 13.96 -6.78 10.35
N PHE A 379 13.75 -7.47 9.23
CA PHE A 379 13.69 -6.83 7.91
C PHE A 379 12.48 -5.91 7.76
N LEU A 380 11.35 -6.27 8.35
CA LEU A 380 10.20 -5.37 8.41
C LEU A 380 10.52 -4.09 9.20
N GLY A 381 11.21 -4.23 10.34
CA GLY A 381 11.70 -3.09 11.12
C GLY A 381 12.65 -2.20 10.33
N ILE A 382 13.60 -2.80 9.59
CA ILE A 382 14.50 -2.06 8.69
C ILE A 382 13.70 -1.33 7.60
N SER A 383 12.70 -1.99 6.99
CA SER A 383 11.83 -1.36 5.99
C SER A 383 11.10 -0.14 6.56
N PHE A 384 10.57 -0.22 7.76
CA PHE A 384 9.92 0.90 8.45
C PHE A 384 10.91 2.02 8.77
N PHE A 385 12.12 1.69 9.18
CA PHE A 385 13.17 2.68 9.44
C PHE A 385 13.56 3.43 8.15
N VAL A 386 13.77 2.71 7.04
CA VAL A 386 14.05 3.32 5.74
C VAL A 386 12.89 4.19 5.27
N PHE A 387 11.65 3.72 5.43
CA PHE A 387 10.47 4.50 5.11
C PHE A 387 10.39 5.80 5.93
N SER A 388 10.65 5.73 7.22
CA SER A 388 10.65 6.91 8.12
C SER A 388 11.64 7.98 7.69
N LEU A 389 12.85 7.59 7.24
CA LEU A 389 13.91 8.53 6.88
C LEU A 389 13.78 9.06 5.46
N PHE A 390 13.44 8.20 4.51
CA PHE A 390 13.57 8.49 3.08
C PHE A 390 12.24 8.52 2.33
N CYS A 391 11.12 8.22 3.00
CA CYS A 391 9.80 8.06 2.37
C CYS A 391 9.81 7.01 1.23
N ILE A 392 10.67 5.97 1.35
CA ILE A 392 10.76 4.89 0.38
C ILE A 392 9.94 3.71 0.89
N SER A 393 8.94 3.29 0.11
CA SER A 393 8.06 2.16 0.44
C SER A 393 8.60 0.87 -0.16
N PHE A 394 8.79 -0.14 0.70
CA PHE A 394 9.09 -1.52 0.29
C PHE A 394 7.87 -2.39 0.55
N ASN A 395 7.18 -2.80 -0.49
CA ASN A 395 6.08 -3.75 -0.34
C ASN A 395 6.62 -5.19 -0.18
N LEU A 396 6.98 -5.55 1.05
CA LEU A 396 7.54 -6.88 1.36
C LEU A 396 6.50 -8.01 1.38
N ALA A 397 5.21 -7.72 1.21
CA ALA A 397 4.14 -8.73 1.28
C ALA A 397 4.41 -9.93 0.36
N TRP A 398 4.86 -9.67 -0.87
CA TRP A 398 5.23 -10.71 -1.83
C TRP A 398 6.38 -11.58 -1.33
N ALA A 399 7.47 -10.99 -0.85
CA ALA A 399 8.64 -11.71 -0.35
C ALA A 399 8.30 -12.55 0.88
N LEU A 400 7.53 -11.99 1.82
CA LEU A 400 7.06 -12.70 3.01
C LEU A 400 6.16 -13.88 2.65
N SER A 401 5.29 -13.71 1.65
CA SER A 401 4.43 -14.79 1.14
C SER A 401 5.27 -15.91 0.54
N VAL A 402 6.28 -15.61 -0.29
CA VAL A 402 7.20 -16.63 -0.83
C VAL A 402 7.95 -17.36 0.29
N ILE A 403 8.41 -16.62 1.31
CA ILE A 403 9.10 -17.21 2.47
C ILE A 403 8.18 -18.19 3.22
N ALA A 404 6.90 -17.90 3.36
CA ALA A 404 5.93 -18.79 3.98
C ALA A 404 5.79 -20.14 3.23
N PHE A 405 5.96 -20.15 1.92
CA PHE A 405 5.90 -21.37 1.10
C PHE A 405 7.23 -22.13 1.00
N LEU A 406 8.35 -21.63 1.54
CA LEU A 406 9.65 -22.29 1.44
C LEU A 406 9.66 -23.69 2.05
N GLY A 407 8.95 -23.91 3.16
CA GLY A 407 8.83 -25.23 3.81
C GLY A 407 8.15 -26.26 2.90
N THR A 408 6.99 -25.90 2.34
CA THR A 408 6.24 -26.72 1.39
C THR A 408 7.06 -26.98 0.12
N SER A 409 7.73 -25.97 -0.41
CA SER A 409 8.56 -26.07 -1.61
C SER A 409 9.75 -27.01 -1.42
N ARG A 410 10.38 -27.03 -0.23
CA ARG A 410 11.44 -28.00 0.09
C ARG A 410 10.92 -29.42 0.11
N SER A 411 9.79 -29.65 0.76
CA SER A 411 9.18 -30.98 0.82
C SER A 411 8.81 -31.47 -0.58
N MET A 412 8.25 -30.60 -1.40
CA MET A 412 7.89 -30.90 -2.78
C MET A 412 9.14 -31.15 -3.66
N TYR A 413 10.18 -30.33 -3.52
CA TYR A 413 11.45 -30.55 -4.22
C TYR A 413 12.09 -31.91 -3.85
N ALA A 414 12.09 -32.27 -2.57
CA ALA A 414 12.59 -33.56 -2.12
C ALA A 414 11.79 -34.71 -2.75
N ALA A 415 10.46 -34.63 -2.72
CA ALA A 415 9.59 -35.62 -3.34
C ALA A 415 9.82 -35.78 -4.85
N ILE A 416 9.97 -34.67 -5.58
CA ILE A 416 10.27 -34.66 -7.02
C ILE A 416 11.65 -35.31 -7.28
N LYS A 417 12.63 -34.99 -6.46
CA LYS A 417 13.98 -35.56 -6.57
C LYS A 417 13.96 -37.09 -6.33
N ASP A 418 13.32 -37.54 -5.26
CA ASP A 418 13.19 -38.94 -4.92
C ASP A 418 12.45 -39.71 -6.03
N TYR A 419 11.39 -39.14 -6.58
CA TYR A 419 10.68 -39.71 -7.73
C TYR A 419 11.58 -39.80 -8.97
N ALA A 420 12.32 -38.73 -9.31
CA ALA A 420 13.23 -38.74 -10.46
C ALA A 420 14.38 -39.77 -10.30
N GLU A 421 14.88 -39.96 -9.08
CA GLU A 421 15.89 -41.01 -8.78
C GLU A 421 15.29 -42.42 -8.92
N SER A 422 14.09 -42.67 -8.39
CA SER A 422 13.40 -43.96 -8.53
C SER A 422 13.11 -44.31 -9.99
N MET A 423 12.73 -43.33 -10.81
CA MET A 423 12.52 -43.51 -12.25
C MET A 423 13.83 -43.87 -12.98
N LYS A 424 14.95 -43.22 -12.65
CA LYS A 424 16.27 -43.56 -13.23
C LYS A 424 16.68 -45.00 -12.90
N ASP A 425 16.47 -45.42 -11.66
CA ASP A 425 16.78 -46.77 -11.23
C ASP A 425 15.93 -47.78 -11.98
N LYS A 426 14.61 -47.54 -12.13
CA LYS A 426 13.69 -48.37 -12.91
C LYS A 426 14.12 -48.48 -14.38
N TYR A 427 14.49 -47.35 -15.03
CA TYR A 427 15.00 -47.37 -16.40
C TYR A 427 16.34 -48.07 -16.53
N SER A 428 17.24 -47.95 -15.54
CA SER A 428 18.53 -48.65 -15.54
C SER A 428 18.37 -50.17 -15.43
N VAL A 429 17.39 -50.64 -14.64
CA VAL A 429 17.04 -52.06 -14.51
C VAL A 429 16.42 -52.59 -15.81
N LEU A 430 15.47 -51.85 -16.41
CA LEU A 430 14.85 -52.22 -17.68
C LEU A 430 15.88 -52.33 -18.83
N LYS A 431 16.86 -51.39 -18.87
CA LYS A 431 17.94 -51.42 -19.86
C LYS A 431 18.88 -52.61 -19.68
N LYS A 432 19.05 -53.12 -18.46
CA LYS A 432 19.85 -54.36 -18.19
C LYS A 432 19.11 -55.66 -18.49
N ILE A 433 17.77 -55.61 -18.55
CA ILE A 433 16.95 -56.79 -18.87
C ILE A 433 16.78 -56.97 -20.39
N ASN A 434 16.87 -55.87 -21.17
CA ASN A 434 16.73 -55.86 -22.64
C ASN A 434 18.06 -56.02 -23.38
N ILE A 435 19.16 -56.38 -22.70
CA ILE A 435 20.43 -56.81 -23.24
C ILE A 435 20.63 -58.29 -22.92
#